data_05cfef9807d51716de7b200d2d2d1fbd
#
_entry.id   05cfef9807d51716de7b200d2d2d1fbd
#
_cell.length_a   1.000
_cell.length_b   1.000
_cell.length_c   1.000
_cell.angle_alpha   90.00
_cell.angle_beta   90.00
_cell.angle_gamma   90.00
#
_symmetry.space_group_name_H-M   'P 1'
#
loop_
_entity.id
_entity.type
_entity.pdbx_description
1 polymer ?
#
loop_
_entity_poly.entity_id
_entity_poly.type
_entity_poly.pdbx_seq_one_letter_code
_entity_poly.pdbx_strand_id
1 'polypeptide(L)'
;MKAGEYYDAVVLATKKLKDSPAHSSSLDILKSAYPKALDAHLGAIKKLEANASGFYWEEVVKHYQKLNDMYDHVSTCTPCLNALEAQSFRTEEDKARERAAEARYHEGDKWLALRTRDEARKAYDHFEVANRLYPRYRDVESKLSRAFELATFKVVVEQVQVTSKMYQLSNQYFQDRINEFLKSNGLQNRFVRFYSPVEAETERIKPDHVIILQFDDFVVGQTMIERNTETVTRDSVKIGETKSRDKVVPVYGKVTAKFTHARKTVVSGGVLDVLIEDYETKRQVFQDKLSGQYTWTCEWGSFSGDERALSPAQKKMAKQQELTPMPPQQMFIEFSKPLYDQLTRKLRSFYQKY
;
A
#
# COMPACT_ATOMS: atom_id res chain seq x y z
N MET A 1 44.41 -6.48 11.11
CA MET A 1 43.06 -6.10 11.53
C MET A 1 42.61 -4.87 10.75
N LYS A 2 41.36 -4.84 10.27
CA LYS A 2 40.78 -3.70 9.58
C LYS A 2 40.25 -2.68 10.60
N ALA A 3 40.03 -1.42 10.20
CA ALA A 3 39.53 -0.35 11.09
C ALA A 3 38.26 -0.75 11.87
N GLY A 4 37.35 -1.50 11.25
CA GLY A 4 36.14 -2.01 11.90
C GLY A 4 36.40 -3.00 13.04
N GLU A 5 37.42 -3.84 12.93
CA GLU A 5 37.76 -4.80 13.97
C GLU A 5 38.26 -4.11 15.25
N TYR A 6 38.99 -3.02 15.12
CA TYR A 6 39.43 -2.23 16.28
C TYR A 6 38.27 -1.49 16.94
N TYR A 7 37.36 -0.92 16.14
CA TYR A 7 36.15 -0.29 16.64
C TYR A 7 35.30 -1.28 17.48
N ASP A 8 35.01 -2.46 16.92
CA ASP A 8 34.25 -3.50 17.63
C ASP A 8 34.92 -3.94 18.93
N ALA A 9 36.27 -4.03 18.91
CA ALA A 9 37.05 -4.39 20.13
C ALA A 9 36.91 -3.31 21.22
N VAL A 10 36.88 -2.00 20.82
CA VAL A 10 36.65 -0.90 21.77
C VAL A 10 35.26 -1.00 22.39
N VAL A 11 34.21 -1.17 21.55
CA VAL A 11 32.81 -1.27 22.01
C VAL A 11 32.62 -2.45 22.98
N LEU A 12 33.14 -3.65 22.62
CA LEU A 12 33.01 -4.84 23.44
C LEU A 12 33.80 -4.71 24.75
N ALA A 13 35.03 -4.19 24.70
CA ALA A 13 35.85 -3.99 25.91
C ALA A 13 35.20 -2.98 26.86
N THR A 14 34.69 -1.88 26.35
CA THR A 14 33.96 -0.84 27.11
C THR A 14 32.71 -1.42 27.77
N LYS A 15 31.91 -2.20 27.03
CA LYS A 15 30.72 -2.88 27.58
C LYS A 15 31.11 -3.80 28.75
N LYS A 16 32.17 -4.63 28.59
CA LYS A 16 32.62 -5.53 29.63
C LYS A 16 33.14 -4.80 30.85
N LEU A 17 33.82 -3.66 30.67
CA LEU A 17 34.34 -2.83 31.80
C LEU A 17 33.22 -2.08 32.53
N LYS A 18 32.11 -1.78 31.91
CA LYS A 18 30.91 -1.25 32.59
C LYS A 18 30.32 -2.31 33.54
N ASP A 19 30.23 -3.57 33.10
CA ASP A 19 29.68 -4.67 33.87
C ASP A 19 30.67 -5.17 34.92
N SER A 20 31.97 -5.10 34.64
CA SER A 20 33.06 -5.62 35.50
C SER A 20 34.26 -4.65 35.49
N PRO A 21 34.26 -3.59 36.31
CA PRO A 21 35.26 -2.51 36.30
C PRO A 21 36.71 -2.92 36.47
N ALA A 22 36.96 -4.06 37.16
CA ALA A 22 38.28 -4.59 37.44
C ALA A 22 38.77 -5.63 36.42
N HIS A 23 38.09 -5.81 35.28
CA HIS A 23 38.45 -6.83 34.28
C HIS A 23 39.70 -6.42 33.49
N SER A 24 40.87 -6.85 33.93
CA SER A 24 42.19 -6.40 33.43
C SER A 24 42.38 -6.66 31.92
N SER A 25 42.00 -7.84 31.41
CA SER A 25 42.17 -8.16 29.99
C SER A 25 41.32 -7.26 29.05
N SER A 26 40.14 -6.84 29.48
CA SER A 26 39.34 -5.85 28.69
C SER A 26 39.97 -4.47 28.73
N LEU A 27 40.63 -4.10 29.86
CA LEU A 27 41.35 -2.83 29.93
C LEU A 27 42.57 -2.82 28.99
N ASP A 28 43.31 -3.93 28.90
CA ASP A 28 44.45 -4.09 28.01
C ASP A 28 44.02 -4.06 26.53
N ILE A 29 42.91 -4.75 26.21
CA ILE A 29 42.30 -4.67 24.86
C ILE A 29 41.90 -3.24 24.53
N LEU A 30 41.22 -2.54 25.45
CA LEU A 30 40.79 -1.14 25.22
C LEU A 30 41.98 -0.22 24.98
N LYS A 31 43.03 -0.26 25.82
CA LYS A 31 44.27 0.54 25.66
C LYS A 31 44.97 0.27 24.36
N SER A 32 44.93 -0.98 23.86
CA SER A 32 45.54 -1.32 22.55
C SER A 32 44.68 -1.00 21.36
N ALA A 33 43.37 -1.18 21.42
CA ALA A 33 42.45 -1.05 20.30
C ALA A 33 42.06 0.43 20.02
N TYR A 34 41.83 1.23 21.09
CA TYR A 34 41.36 2.61 20.97
C TYR A 34 42.28 3.48 20.10
N PRO A 35 43.60 3.60 20.36
CA PRO A 35 44.46 4.41 19.53
C PRO A 35 44.58 3.90 18.09
N LYS A 36 44.57 2.59 17.87
CA LYS A 36 44.57 2.00 16.53
C LYS A 36 43.28 2.28 15.75
N ALA A 37 42.12 2.25 16.40
CA ALA A 37 40.86 2.65 15.79
C ALA A 37 40.86 4.14 15.43
N LEU A 38 41.33 4.99 16.35
CA LEU A 38 41.49 6.43 16.14
C LEU A 38 42.39 6.73 14.93
N ASP A 39 43.59 6.18 14.89
CA ASP A 39 44.54 6.34 13.81
C ASP A 39 44.00 5.85 12.47
N ALA A 40 43.27 4.70 12.48
CA ALA A 40 42.69 4.14 11.28
C ALA A 40 41.61 5.07 10.68
N HIS A 41 40.72 5.62 11.52
CA HIS A 41 39.67 6.55 11.05
C HIS A 41 40.25 7.90 10.63
N LEU A 42 41.15 8.50 11.41
CA LEU A 42 41.81 9.77 11.04
C LEU A 42 42.69 9.62 9.78
N GLY A 43 43.37 8.48 9.63
CA GLY A 43 44.13 8.16 8.44
C GLY A 43 43.26 7.98 7.18
N ALA A 44 42.05 7.40 7.36
CA ALA A 44 41.07 7.32 6.27
C ALA A 44 40.53 8.70 5.86
N ILE A 45 40.23 9.57 6.83
CA ILE A 45 39.80 10.95 6.57
C ILE A 45 40.88 11.70 5.75
N LYS A 46 42.13 11.65 6.16
CA LYS A 46 43.25 12.29 5.43
C LYS A 46 43.36 11.77 3.99
N LYS A 47 43.17 10.48 3.76
CA LYS A 47 43.17 9.88 2.42
C LYS A 47 42.02 10.37 1.56
N LEU A 48 40.80 10.49 2.14
CA LEU A 48 39.63 11.03 1.46
C LEU A 48 39.81 12.48 1.06
N GLU A 49 40.39 13.32 1.95
CA GLU A 49 40.70 14.71 1.69
C GLU A 49 41.76 14.87 0.60
N ALA A 50 42.76 14.00 0.58
CA ALA A 50 43.84 14.03 -0.44
C ALA A 50 43.36 13.61 -1.84
N ASN A 51 42.32 12.76 -1.91
CA ASN A 51 41.73 12.27 -3.16
C ASN A 51 40.31 12.84 -3.38
N ALA A 52 40.08 14.07 -3.00
CA ALA A 52 38.81 14.76 -3.00
C ALA A 52 38.00 14.58 -4.30
N SER A 53 37.17 13.56 -4.39
CA SER A 53 36.32 13.22 -5.53
C SER A 53 34.89 13.03 -5.15
N GLY A 54 33.96 13.51 -5.96
CA GLY A 54 32.54 13.36 -5.73
C GLY A 54 32.08 13.94 -4.38
N PHE A 55 31.28 13.17 -3.65
CA PHE A 55 30.72 13.57 -2.33
C PHE A 55 31.54 12.98 -1.17
N TYR A 56 32.85 13.03 -1.22
CA TYR A 56 33.74 12.42 -0.22
C TYR A 56 33.51 12.93 1.20
N TRP A 57 32.99 14.15 1.38
CA TRP A 57 32.63 14.66 2.70
C TRP A 57 31.59 13.81 3.43
N GLU A 58 30.74 13.09 2.72
CA GLU A 58 29.78 12.17 3.34
C GLU A 58 30.49 10.96 3.99
N GLU A 59 31.56 10.48 3.36
CA GLU A 59 32.39 9.43 3.96
C GLU A 59 33.20 9.97 5.15
N VAL A 60 33.70 11.21 5.06
CA VAL A 60 34.36 11.89 6.19
C VAL A 60 33.42 12.01 7.38
N VAL A 61 32.14 12.39 7.16
CA VAL A 61 31.11 12.40 8.21
C VAL A 61 30.96 11.03 8.88
N LYS A 62 30.90 9.95 8.10
CA LYS A 62 30.77 8.59 8.66
C LYS A 62 31.97 8.21 9.54
N HIS A 63 33.16 8.63 9.18
CA HIS A 63 34.36 8.38 10.00
C HIS A 63 34.30 9.16 11.32
N TYR A 64 33.92 10.46 11.29
CA TYR A 64 33.75 11.24 12.53
C TYR A 64 32.61 10.71 13.40
N GLN A 65 31.51 10.24 12.83
CA GLN A 65 30.43 9.58 13.57
C GLN A 65 30.95 8.36 14.35
N LYS A 66 31.79 7.53 13.70
CA LYS A 66 32.42 6.37 14.38
C LYS A 66 33.34 6.78 15.51
N LEU A 67 34.13 7.86 15.33
CA LEU A 67 34.99 8.41 16.37
C LEU A 67 34.19 8.95 17.55
N ASN A 68 33.11 9.66 17.30
CA ASN A 68 32.20 10.18 18.35
C ASN A 68 31.46 9.06 19.07
N ASP A 69 31.02 8.03 18.36
CA ASP A 69 30.38 6.85 18.94
C ASP A 69 31.37 6.10 19.89
N MET A 70 32.64 5.94 19.49
CA MET A 70 33.68 5.40 20.39
C MET A 70 33.87 6.28 21.63
N TYR A 71 33.91 7.60 21.44
CA TYR A 71 34.00 8.55 22.56
C TYR A 71 32.81 8.39 23.51
N ASP A 72 31.59 8.29 22.99
CA ASP A 72 30.36 8.13 23.80
C ASP A 72 30.38 6.82 24.58
N HIS A 73 30.87 5.74 23.99
CA HIS A 73 31.10 4.47 24.72
C HIS A 73 32.09 4.62 25.87
N VAL A 74 33.23 5.25 25.63
CA VAL A 74 34.30 5.44 26.61
C VAL A 74 33.88 6.42 27.71
N SER A 75 33.24 7.55 27.35
CA SER A 75 32.85 8.63 28.28
C SER A 75 31.81 8.19 29.32
N THR A 76 31.03 7.17 29.02
CA THR A 76 30.05 6.58 29.95
C THR A 76 30.60 5.41 30.78
N CYS A 77 31.92 5.20 30.73
CA CYS A 77 32.64 4.11 31.45
C CYS A 77 33.78 4.69 32.27
N THR A 78 33.56 4.86 33.59
CA THR A 78 34.57 5.45 34.49
C THR A 78 35.94 4.77 34.44
N PRO A 79 36.07 3.41 34.47
CA PRO A 79 37.38 2.74 34.33
C PRO A 79 38.03 3.04 32.95
N CYS A 80 37.22 3.20 31.91
CA CYS A 80 37.71 3.50 30.56
C CYS A 80 38.28 4.91 30.47
N LEU A 81 37.56 5.94 31.01
CA LEU A 81 38.03 7.32 31.05
C LEU A 81 39.33 7.48 31.82
N ASN A 82 39.50 6.76 32.96
CA ASN A 82 40.71 6.78 33.75
C ASN A 82 41.91 6.16 33.00
N ALA A 83 41.64 5.32 32.00
CA ALA A 83 42.68 4.56 31.29
C ALA A 83 43.05 5.17 29.92
N LEU A 84 42.24 6.10 29.40
CA LEU A 84 42.41 6.68 28.06
C LEU A 84 42.21 8.20 28.09
N GLU A 85 42.98 8.89 27.27
CA GLU A 85 42.69 10.30 26.89
C GLU A 85 41.68 10.30 25.73
N ALA A 86 40.40 10.12 26.06
CA ALA A 86 39.37 10.07 25.03
C ALA A 86 39.05 11.49 24.51
N GLN A 87 38.99 11.64 23.17
CA GLN A 87 38.73 12.89 22.51
C GLN A 87 37.42 12.84 21.70
N SER A 88 36.62 13.90 21.82
CA SER A 88 35.42 14.12 21.00
C SER A 88 35.76 14.84 19.71
N PHE A 89 35.14 14.47 18.60
CA PHE A 89 35.25 15.06 17.27
C PHE A 89 33.94 15.66 16.78
N ARG A 90 33.06 16.07 17.68
CA ARG A 90 31.72 16.60 17.33
C ARG A 90 31.82 17.90 16.50
N THR A 91 32.75 18.77 16.83
CA THR A 91 32.97 20.00 16.09
C THR A 91 33.48 19.71 14.64
N GLU A 92 34.34 18.74 14.48
CA GLU A 92 34.86 18.30 13.19
C GLU A 92 33.77 17.60 12.38
N GLU A 93 32.96 16.78 13.02
CA GLU A 93 31.79 16.17 12.39
C GLU A 93 30.81 17.24 11.88
N ASP A 94 30.48 18.24 12.69
CA ASP A 94 29.57 19.33 12.29
C ASP A 94 30.09 20.10 11.09
N LYS A 95 31.38 20.44 11.08
CA LYS A 95 32.03 21.06 9.91
C LYS A 95 32.02 20.17 8.67
N ALA A 96 32.25 18.86 8.85
CA ALA A 96 32.20 17.92 7.74
C ALA A 96 30.76 17.77 7.20
N ARG A 97 29.75 17.76 8.06
CA ARG A 97 28.33 17.76 7.66
C ARG A 97 27.96 19.01 6.86
N GLU A 98 28.41 20.18 7.30
CA GLU A 98 28.19 21.44 6.58
C GLU A 98 28.81 21.38 5.18
N ARG A 99 30.07 20.94 5.04
CA ARG A 99 30.75 20.80 3.74
C ARG A 99 30.09 19.75 2.84
N ALA A 100 29.63 18.63 3.42
CA ALA A 100 28.90 17.63 2.68
C ALA A 100 27.54 18.19 2.16
N ALA A 101 26.84 18.95 3.00
CA ALA A 101 25.61 19.62 2.61
C ALA A 101 25.85 20.68 1.52
N GLU A 102 26.92 21.46 1.63
CA GLU A 102 27.31 22.43 0.62
C GLU A 102 27.55 21.79 -0.75
N ALA A 103 28.30 20.68 -0.80
CA ALA A 103 28.57 19.95 -2.04
C ALA A 103 27.28 19.45 -2.69
N ARG A 104 26.37 18.86 -1.89
CA ARG A 104 25.05 18.41 -2.37
C ARG A 104 24.17 19.57 -2.81
N TYR A 105 24.15 20.66 -2.07
CA TYR A 105 23.38 21.85 -2.41
C TYR A 105 23.83 22.43 -3.77
N HIS A 106 25.14 22.60 -4.01
CA HIS A 106 25.65 23.08 -5.29
C HIS A 106 25.35 22.15 -6.46
N GLU A 107 25.41 20.84 -6.24
CA GLU A 107 25.05 19.89 -7.28
C GLU A 107 23.54 19.95 -7.58
N GLY A 108 22.69 20.05 -6.55
CA GLY A 108 21.26 20.28 -6.71
C GLY A 108 20.95 21.55 -7.50
N ASP A 109 21.66 22.65 -7.27
CA ASP A 109 21.49 23.89 -8.04
C ASP A 109 21.82 23.73 -9.52
N LYS A 110 22.87 22.98 -9.86
CA LYS A 110 23.22 22.69 -11.26
C LYS A 110 22.09 21.93 -11.96
N TRP A 111 21.55 20.89 -11.33
CA TRP A 111 20.43 20.13 -11.88
C TRP A 111 19.16 20.98 -12.00
N LEU A 112 18.83 21.78 -10.98
CA LEU A 112 17.63 22.62 -10.97
C LEU A 112 17.68 23.71 -12.06
N ALA A 113 18.87 24.18 -12.44
CA ALA A 113 19.05 25.19 -13.48
C ALA A 113 18.64 24.70 -14.88
N LEU A 114 18.64 23.38 -15.12
CA LEU A 114 18.26 22.78 -16.41
C LEU A 114 16.74 22.82 -16.65
N ARG A 115 15.95 22.98 -15.61
CA ARG A 115 14.48 23.22 -15.65
C ARG A 115 13.64 22.13 -16.34
N THR A 116 14.16 20.94 -16.53
CA THR A 116 13.34 19.81 -16.99
C THR A 116 12.87 18.98 -15.79
N ARG A 117 11.88 18.13 -15.99
CA ARG A 117 11.28 17.33 -14.90
C ARG A 117 12.29 16.34 -14.32
N ASP A 118 13.01 15.63 -15.17
CA ASP A 118 13.97 14.61 -14.74
C ASP A 118 15.16 15.22 -14.01
N GLU A 119 15.63 16.37 -14.46
CA GLU A 119 16.68 17.11 -13.76
C GLU A 119 16.18 17.69 -12.43
N ALA A 120 14.92 18.13 -12.36
CA ALA A 120 14.31 18.58 -11.12
C ALA A 120 14.19 17.45 -10.07
N ARG A 121 13.98 16.19 -10.49
CA ARG A 121 14.03 15.02 -9.60
C ARG A 121 15.43 14.81 -9.03
N LYS A 122 16.45 14.87 -9.87
CA LYS A 122 17.85 14.78 -9.42
C LYS A 122 18.20 15.92 -8.45
N ALA A 123 17.75 17.13 -8.77
CA ALA A 123 17.94 18.29 -7.89
C ALA A 123 17.28 18.06 -6.52
N TYR A 124 16.05 17.56 -6.52
CA TYR A 124 15.33 17.22 -5.29
C TYR A 124 16.12 16.23 -4.43
N ASP A 125 16.62 15.14 -5.02
CA ASP A 125 17.40 14.12 -4.31
C ASP A 125 18.67 14.72 -3.69
N HIS A 126 19.38 15.61 -4.39
CA HIS A 126 20.53 16.30 -3.85
C HIS A 126 20.18 17.24 -2.70
N PHE A 127 19.12 18.05 -2.83
CA PHE A 127 18.67 18.94 -1.75
C PHE A 127 18.14 18.17 -0.54
N GLU A 128 17.47 17.02 -0.75
CA GLU A 128 17.02 16.15 0.34
C GLU A 128 18.20 15.62 1.16
N VAL A 129 19.28 15.20 0.49
CA VAL A 129 20.51 14.77 1.16
C VAL A 129 21.19 15.94 1.86
N ALA A 130 21.28 17.13 1.24
CA ALA A 130 21.83 18.32 1.85
C ALA A 130 21.08 18.69 3.15
N ASN A 131 19.76 18.72 3.11
CA ASN A 131 18.93 19.05 4.28
C ASN A 131 19.03 18.00 5.40
N ARG A 132 19.24 16.72 5.06
CA ARG A 132 19.46 15.65 6.05
C ARG A 132 20.85 15.74 6.68
N LEU A 133 21.88 16.12 5.92
CA LEU A 133 23.24 16.27 6.41
C LEU A 133 23.37 17.49 7.34
N TYR A 134 22.81 18.62 6.93
CA TYR A 134 22.82 19.87 7.68
C TYR A 134 21.48 20.59 7.52
N PRO A 135 20.55 20.39 8.48
CA PRO A 135 19.21 20.98 8.40
C PRO A 135 19.26 22.51 8.28
N ARG A 136 18.41 23.07 7.41
CA ARG A 136 18.32 24.51 7.14
C ARG A 136 19.61 25.12 6.56
N TYR A 137 20.41 24.34 5.87
CA TYR A 137 21.54 24.89 5.14
C TYR A 137 21.05 25.88 4.07
N ARG A 138 21.41 27.15 4.23
CA ARG A 138 20.94 28.25 3.36
C ARG A 138 19.43 28.20 3.14
N ASP A 139 18.98 28.20 1.89
CA ASP A 139 17.57 28.15 1.48
C ASP A 139 17.17 26.75 0.95
N VAL A 140 17.81 25.67 1.45
CA VAL A 140 17.61 24.28 0.97
C VAL A 140 16.14 23.86 1.01
N GLU A 141 15.37 24.27 2.00
CA GLU A 141 13.93 23.96 2.12
C GLU A 141 13.12 24.59 0.98
N SER A 142 13.43 25.84 0.61
CA SER A 142 12.82 26.52 -0.53
C SER A 142 13.21 25.84 -1.85
N LYS A 143 14.48 25.44 -1.99
CA LYS A 143 14.98 24.70 -3.16
C LYS A 143 14.32 23.33 -3.27
N LEU A 144 14.14 22.60 -2.16
CA LEU A 144 13.40 21.34 -2.12
C LEU A 144 11.98 21.52 -2.64
N SER A 145 11.26 22.51 -2.12
CA SER A 145 9.89 22.79 -2.54
C SER A 145 9.80 23.10 -4.03
N ARG A 146 10.72 23.95 -4.53
CA ARG A 146 10.77 24.31 -5.94
C ARG A 146 11.14 23.14 -6.84
N ALA A 147 12.13 22.33 -6.44
CA ALA A 147 12.52 21.13 -7.18
C ALA A 147 11.38 20.12 -7.22
N PHE A 148 10.69 19.92 -6.10
CA PHE A 148 9.52 19.05 -6.01
C PHE A 148 8.39 19.50 -6.92
N GLU A 149 8.08 20.79 -6.96
CA GLU A 149 7.04 21.33 -7.83
C GLU A 149 7.35 21.09 -9.31
N LEU A 150 8.59 21.36 -9.74
CA LEU A 150 9.03 21.13 -11.11
C LEU A 150 9.13 19.65 -11.48
N ALA A 151 9.48 18.79 -10.51
CA ALA A 151 9.59 17.35 -10.66
C ALA A 151 8.23 16.65 -10.76
N THR A 152 7.17 17.28 -10.22
CA THR A 152 5.86 16.66 -10.05
C THR A 152 5.11 16.57 -11.38
N PHE A 153 4.61 15.36 -11.65
CA PHE A 153 3.67 15.06 -12.72
C PHE A 153 2.24 15.26 -12.19
N LYS A 154 1.50 16.19 -12.79
CA LYS A 154 0.20 16.64 -12.30
C LYS A 154 -0.93 15.99 -13.10
N VAL A 155 -1.84 15.32 -12.44
CA VAL A 155 -2.94 14.58 -13.04
C VAL A 155 -4.27 15.07 -12.49
N VAL A 156 -5.18 15.49 -13.36
CA VAL A 156 -6.56 15.80 -12.98
C VAL A 156 -7.42 14.58 -13.23
N VAL A 157 -8.28 14.24 -12.25
CA VAL A 157 -9.22 13.12 -12.38
C VAL A 157 -10.63 13.68 -12.47
N GLU A 158 -11.22 13.57 -13.66
CA GLU A 158 -12.60 13.98 -13.87
C GLU A 158 -13.56 13.00 -13.19
N GLN A 159 -14.66 13.55 -12.67
CA GLN A 159 -15.62 12.78 -11.91
C GLN A 159 -16.34 11.77 -12.80
N VAL A 160 -16.53 10.56 -12.24
CA VAL A 160 -17.34 9.51 -12.87
C VAL A 160 -18.78 10.00 -13.02
N GLN A 161 -19.24 10.13 -14.26
CA GLN A 161 -20.60 10.54 -14.53
C GLN A 161 -21.55 9.35 -14.54
N VAL A 162 -22.59 9.44 -13.73
CA VAL A 162 -23.73 8.51 -13.74
C VAL A 162 -25.00 9.34 -13.96
N THR A 163 -25.65 9.13 -15.08
CA THR A 163 -26.85 9.89 -15.48
C THR A 163 -28.09 9.55 -14.64
N SER A 164 -28.10 8.37 -14.01
CA SER A 164 -29.24 7.92 -13.20
C SER A 164 -29.25 8.51 -11.81
N LYS A 165 -30.28 9.30 -11.46
CA LYS A 165 -30.49 9.88 -10.13
C LYS A 165 -30.55 8.81 -9.02
N MET A 166 -31.06 7.61 -9.32
CA MET A 166 -31.18 6.50 -8.37
C MET A 166 -29.82 6.05 -7.83
N TYR A 167 -28.77 6.13 -8.64
CA TYR A 167 -27.43 5.63 -8.28
C TYR A 167 -26.42 6.74 -7.93
N GLN A 168 -26.85 8.00 -7.85
CA GLN A 168 -25.97 9.13 -7.54
C GLN A 168 -25.21 8.95 -6.21
N LEU A 169 -25.90 8.56 -5.14
CA LEU A 169 -25.26 8.31 -3.84
C LEU A 169 -24.27 7.14 -3.88
N SER A 170 -24.60 6.08 -4.62
CA SER A 170 -23.70 4.92 -4.77
C SER A 170 -22.50 5.26 -5.63
N ASN A 171 -22.67 6.10 -6.66
CA ASN A 171 -21.60 6.65 -7.46
C ASN A 171 -20.68 7.58 -6.64
N GLN A 172 -21.27 8.39 -5.76
CA GLN A 172 -20.48 9.22 -4.83
C GLN A 172 -19.57 8.37 -3.95
N TYR A 173 -20.09 7.26 -3.42
CA TYR A 173 -19.28 6.31 -2.65
C TYR A 173 -18.10 5.76 -3.48
N PHE A 174 -18.34 5.38 -4.74
CA PHE A 174 -17.29 4.90 -5.65
C PHE A 174 -16.24 5.99 -5.92
N GLN A 175 -16.71 7.21 -6.18
CA GLN A 175 -15.86 8.39 -6.38
C GLN A 175 -14.99 8.71 -5.16
N ASP A 176 -15.58 8.66 -3.95
CA ASP A 176 -14.85 8.94 -2.70
C ASP A 176 -13.75 7.90 -2.47
N ARG A 177 -13.99 6.63 -2.79
CA ARG A 177 -12.99 5.57 -2.73
C ARG A 177 -11.82 5.80 -3.69
N ILE A 178 -12.11 6.26 -4.91
CA ILE A 178 -11.08 6.62 -5.89
C ILE A 178 -10.26 7.80 -5.36
N ASN A 179 -10.92 8.85 -4.87
CA ASN A 179 -10.26 10.03 -4.33
C ASN A 179 -9.36 9.70 -3.13
N GLU A 180 -9.83 8.84 -2.21
CA GLU A 180 -9.04 8.34 -1.09
C GLU A 180 -7.77 7.62 -1.57
N PHE A 181 -7.90 6.71 -2.54
CA PHE A 181 -6.76 6.01 -3.12
C PHE A 181 -5.74 6.98 -3.75
N LEU A 182 -6.21 7.95 -4.52
CA LEU A 182 -5.36 8.90 -5.21
C LEU A 182 -4.62 9.83 -4.22
N LYS A 183 -5.28 10.24 -3.12
CA LYS A 183 -4.69 11.08 -2.07
C LYS A 183 -3.74 10.31 -1.13
N SER A 184 -3.95 9.02 -0.94
CA SER A 184 -3.18 8.20 0.01
C SER A 184 -1.79 7.76 -0.45
N ASN A 185 -1.20 8.37 -1.50
CA ASN A 185 0.05 7.90 -2.12
C ASN A 185 0.02 6.43 -2.59
N GLY A 186 -1.17 5.92 -2.89
CA GLY A 186 -1.38 4.54 -3.32
C GLY A 186 -0.56 4.11 -4.55
N LEU A 187 0.05 5.06 -5.26
CA LEU A 187 0.90 4.82 -6.43
C LEU A 187 2.37 4.55 -6.11
N GLN A 188 2.81 4.79 -4.87
CA GLN A 188 4.23 4.67 -4.46
C GLN A 188 5.21 5.56 -5.27
N ASN A 189 4.70 6.51 -6.04
CA ASN A 189 5.49 7.47 -6.80
C ASN A 189 5.31 8.87 -6.22
N ARG A 190 6.34 9.36 -5.51
CA ARG A 190 6.32 10.67 -4.82
C ARG A 190 6.18 11.87 -5.76
N PHE A 191 6.50 11.69 -7.04
CA PHE A 191 6.46 12.76 -8.04
C PHE A 191 5.21 12.73 -8.92
N VAL A 192 4.19 11.93 -8.59
CA VAL A 192 2.88 11.97 -9.25
C VAL A 192 1.83 12.46 -8.26
N ARG A 193 1.11 13.52 -8.61
CA ARG A 193 0.03 14.08 -7.81
C ARG A 193 -1.26 14.12 -8.57
N PHE A 194 -2.34 13.75 -7.87
CA PHE A 194 -3.70 13.78 -8.40
C PHE A 194 -4.48 14.93 -7.78
N TYR A 195 -5.28 15.57 -8.62
CA TYR A 195 -6.12 16.69 -8.26
C TYR A 195 -7.55 16.42 -8.75
N SER A 196 -8.54 16.82 -7.97
CA SER A 196 -9.90 16.96 -8.47
C SER A 196 -9.98 18.19 -9.41
N PRO A 197 -11.00 18.27 -10.27
CA PRO A 197 -11.20 19.45 -11.13
C PRO A 197 -11.29 20.75 -10.32
N VAL A 198 -11.97 20.72 -9.16
CA VAL A 198 -12.13 21.87 -8.26
C VAL A 198 -10.78 22.31 -7.66
N GLU A 199 -9.96 21.36 -7.18
CA GLU A 199 -8.61 21.65 -6.68
C GLU A 199 -7.73 22.25 -7.80
N ALA A 200 -7.78 21.67 -9.00
CA ALA A 200 -7.00 22.13 -10.13
C ALA A 200 -7.37 23.55 -10.56
N GLU A 201 -8.66 23.88 -10.56
CA GLU A 201 -9.14 25.23 -10.87
C GLU A 201 -8.74 26.25 -9.78
N THR A 202 -8.95 25.89 -8.51
CA THR A 202 -8.66 26.75 -7.36
C THR A 202 -7.17 27.09 -7.27
N GLU A 203 -6.32 26.09 -7.46
CA GLU A 203 -4.86 26.22 -7.40
C GLU A 203 -4.23 26.63 -8.74
N ARG A 204 -5.04 26.81 -9.78
CA ARG A 204 -4.60 27.12 -11.15
C ARG A 204 -3.57 26.13 -11.68
N ILE A 205 -3.79 24.84 -11.40
CA ILE A 205 -2.93 23.77 -11.85
C ILE A 205 -3.09 23.57 -13.36
N LYS A 206 -1.98 23.65 -14.10
CA LYS A 206 -1.91 23.12 -15.47
C LYS A 206 -1.55 21.63 -15.36
N PRO A 207 -2.46 20.69 -15.66
CA PRO A 207 -2.16 19.27 -15.54
C PRO A 207 -1.29 18.80 -16.72
N ASP A 208 -0.62 17.67 -16.53
CA ASP A 208 0.05 16.93 -17.59
C ASP A 208 -0.92 15.93 -18.24
N HIS A 209 -1.70 15.23 -17.41
CA HIS A 209 -2.72 14.30 -17.87
C HIS A 209 -4.09 14.61 -17.26
N VAL A 210 -5.13 14.22 -18.00
CA VAL A 210 -6.50 14.17 -17.50
C VAL A 210 -6.98 12.72 -17.57
N ILE A 211 -7.46 12.18 -16.45
CA ILE A 211 -8.13 10.89 -16.40
C ILE A 211 -9.62 11.12 -16.45
N ILE A 212 -10.28 10.50 -17.42
CA ILE A 212 -11.72 10.54 -17.60
C ILE A 212 -12.24 9.14 -17.26
N LEU A 213 -13.17 9.08 -16.30
CA LEU A 213 -13.82 7.85 -15.87
C LEU A 213 -15.32 7.93 -16.20
N GLN A 214 -15.80 7.00 -17.01
CA GLN A 214 -17.20 6.99 -17.44
C GLN A 214 -17.75 5.57 -17.39
N PHE A 215 -18.95 5.39 -16.81
CA PHE A 215 -19.68 4.15 -17.00
C PHE A 215 -20.24 4.11 -18.43
N ASP A 216 -19.77 3.14 -19.22
CA ASP A 216 -20.18 2.89 -20.59
C ASP A 216 -21.58 2.24 -20.60
N ASP A 217 -21.73 1.17 -19.82
CA ASP A 217 -23.02 0.51 -19.60
C ASP A 217 -23.03 -0.13 -18.20
N PHE A 218 -24.23 -0.18 -17.59
CA PHE A 218 -24.42 -0.95 -16.37
C PHE A 218 -25.89 -1.37 -16.18
N VAL A 219 -26.07 -2.52 -15.57
CA VAL A 219 -27.39 -3.06 -15.18
C VAL A 219 -27.38 -3.38 -13.70
N VAL A 220 -28.48 -3.07 -13.02
CA VAL A 220 -28.61 -3.35 -11.58
C VAL A 220 -29.92 -4.08 -11.32
N GLY A 221 -29.81 -5.24 -10.62
CA GLY A 221 -30.97 -5.98 -10.14
C GLY A 221 -31.69 -6.79 -11.22
N GLN A 222 -31.03 -7.18 -12.31
CA GLN A 222 -31.63 -8.06 -13.30
C GLN A 222 -31.92 -9.41 -12.66
N THR A 223 -33.19 -9.73 -12.54
CA THR A 223 -33.70 -10.91 -11.82
C THR A 223 -34.10 -12.02 -12.78
N MET A 224 -33.63 -13.25 -12.49
CA MET A 224 -34.05 -14.48 -13.15
C MET A 224 -34.48 -15.48 -12.10
N ILE A 225 -35.62 -16.13 -12.34
CA ILE A 225 -36.17 -17.18 -11.46
C ILE A 225 -36.32 -18.46 -12.28
N GLU A 226 -35.58 -19.47 -11.90
CA GLU A 226 -35.69 -20.82 -12.44
C GLU A 226 -36.49 -21.70 -11.49
N ARG A 227 -37.38 -22.52 -12.04
CA ARG A 227 -38.17 -23.50 -11.27
C ARG A 227 -38.07 -24.85 -11.94
N ASN A 228 -37.66 -25.84 -11.17
CA ASN A 228 -37.63 -27.24 -11.62
C ASN A 228 -38.52 -28.08 -10.73
N THR A 229 -39.48 -28.79 -11.35
CA THR A 229 -40.43 -29.63 -10.63
C THR A 229 -40.23 -31.09 -10.98
N GLU A 230 -40.05 -31.93 -9.98
CA GLU A 230 -39.87 -33.37 -10.12
C GLU A 230 -40.89 -34.13 -9.27
N THR A 231 -41.26 -35.33 -9.71
CA THR A 231 -42.08 -36.26 -8.92
C THR A 231 -41.16 -37.22 -8.18
N VAL A 232 -41.17 -37.15 -6.87
CA VAL A 232 -40.39 -38.02 -5.98
C VAL A 232 -41.27 -39.08 -5.37
N THR A 233 -40.76 -40.29 -5.29
CA THR A 233 -41.48 -41.44 -4.78
C THR A 233 -40.62 -42.19 -3.78
N ARG A 234 -41.25 -42.69 -2.71
CA ARG A 234 -40.60 -43.53 -1.70
C ARG A 234 -41.44 -44.76 -1.43
N ASP A 235 -40.84 -45.91 -1.59
CA ASP A 235 -41.44 -47.17 -1.26
C ASP A 235 -41.25 -47.54 0.21
N SER A 236 -42.09 -48.53 0.69
CA SER A 236 -41.96 -49.09 2.05
C SER A 236 -42.09 -48.06 3.17
N VAL A 237 -42.98 -47.09 2.98
CA VAL A 237 -43.35 -46.10 4.02
C VAL A 237 -44.58 -46.63 4.76
N LYS A 238 -44.59 -46.55 6.09
CA LYS A 238 -45.75 -46.91 6.90
C LYS A 238 -46.91 -45.95 6.59
N ILE A 239 -47.95 -46.44 5.89
CA ILE A 239 -49.10 -45.64 5.47
C ILE A 239 -50.34 -45.84 6.37
N GLY A 240 -50.30 -46.82 7.23
CA GLY A 240 -51.41 -47.10 8.17
C GLY A 240 -51.12 -48.31 9.04
N GLU A 241 -52.16 -48.72 9.78
CA GLU A 241 -52.16 -49.92 10.62
C GLU A 241 -53.48 -50.69 10.41
N THR A 242 -53.38 -52.02 10.36
CA THR A 242 -54.55 -52.89 10.31
C THR A 242 -54.57 -53.84 11.51
N LYS A 243 -55.77 -54.19 12.03
CA LYS A 243 -55.87 -55.18 13.08
C LYS A 243 -56.10 -56.57 12.47
N SER A 244 -55.17 -57.49 12.78
CA SER A 244 -55.31 -58.90 12.42
C SER A 244 -55.16 -59.75 13.67
N ARG A 245 -56.21 -60.46 14.09
CA ARG A 245 -56.27 -61.37 15.26
C ARG A 245 -55.67 -60.73 16.55
N ASP A 246 -56.18 -59.56 16.95
CA ASP A 246 -55.75 -58.76 18.12
C ASP A 246 -54.32 -58.19 18.10
N LYS A 247 -53.65 -58.29 16.98
CA LYS A 247 -52.32 -57.60 16.77
C LYS A 247 -52.46 -56.48 15.77
N VAL A 248 -51.92 -55.33 16.14
CA VAL A 248 -51.76 -54.19 15.22
C VAL A 248 -50.60 -54.46 14.31
N VAL A 249 -50.82 -54.54 13.00
CA VAL A 249 -49.77 -54.77 11.97
C VAL A 249 -49.65 -53.52 11.13
N PRO A 250 -48.45 -53.00 10.98
CA PRO A 250 -48.17 -51.79 10.12
C PRO A 250 -48.37 -52.17 8.64
N VAL A 251 -49.04 -51.28 7.90
CA VAL A 251 -49.22 -51.39 6.44
C VAL A 251 -48.25 -50.48 5.80
N TYR A 252 -47.39 -51.00 4.90
CA TYR A 252 -46.42 -50.25 4.14
C TYR A 252 -46.90 -50.07 2.71
N GLY A 253 -46.64 -48.88 2.16
CA GLY A 253 -47.00 -48.54 0.79
C GLY A 253 -46.06 -47.50 0.17
N LYS A 254 -46.37 -47.20 -1.08
CA LYS A 254 -45.66 -46.19 -1.86
C LYS A 254 -46.27 -44.81 -1.59
N VAL A 255 -45.45 -43.82 -1.28
CA VAL A 255 -45.85 -42.42 -1.14
C VAL A 255 -45.22 -41.57 -2.21
N THR A 256 -45.88 -40.53 -2.67
CA THR A 256 -45.44 -39.68 -3.78
C THR A 256 -45.64 -38.21 -3.42
N ALA A 257 -44.71 -37.37 -3.83
CA ALA A 257 -44.85 -35.91 -3.77
C ALA A 257 -44.29 -35.28 -5.04
N LYS A 258 -44.82 -34.14 -5.43
CA LYS A 258 -44.22 -33.24 -6.41
C LYS A 258 -43.37 -32.21 -5.65
N PHE A 259 -42.08 -32.22 -5.89
CA PHE A 259 -41.13 -31.26 -5.29
C PHE A 259 -40.71 -30.24 -6.34
N THR A 260 -40.84 -28.95 -6.01
CA THR A 260 -40.41 -27.83 -6.86
C THR A 260 -39.21 -27.15 -6.19
N HIS A 261 -38.09 -27.18 -6.83
CA HIS A 261 -36.88 -26.39 -6.52
C HIS A 261 -36.95 -25.07 -7.27
N ALA A 262 -36.85 -23.97 -6.56
CA ALA A 262 -36.78 -22.62 -7.13
C ALA A 262 -35.44 -21.99 -6.82
N ARG A 263 -34.86 -21.36 -7.83
CA ARG A 263 -33.60 -20.57 -7.72
C ARG A 263 -33.86 -19.19 -8.27
N LYS A 264 -33.62 -18.17 -7.44
CA LYS A 264 -33.64 -16.76 -7.84
C LYS A 264 -32.20 -16.26 -7.95
N THR A 265 -31.87 -15.79 -9.10
CA THR A 265 -30.57 -15.15 -9.36
C THR A 265 -30.79 -13.68 -9.69
N VAL A 266 -30.06 -12.81 -9.02
CA VAL A 266 -30.10 -11.36 -9.27
C VAL A 266 -28.70 -10.91 -9.63
N VAL A 267 -28.54 -10.39 -10.84
CA VAL A 267 -27.27 -9.99 -11.41
C VAL A 267 -27.21 -8.46 -11.48
N SER A 268 -26.07 -7.92 -11.10
CA SER A 268 -25.72 -6.52 -11.31
C SER A 268 -24.30 -6.45 -11.85
N GLY A 269 -24.05 -5.56 -12.80
CA GLY A 269 -22.75 -5.44 -13.42
C GLY A 269 -22.65 -4.19 -14.28
N GLY A 270 -21.42 -3.85 -14.66
CA GLY A 270 -21.17 -2.69 -15.49
C GLY A 270 -19.76 -2.67 -16.06
N VAL A 271 -19.56 -1.77 -17.01
CA VAL A 271 -18.29 -1.49 -17.66
C VAL A 271 -17.91 -0.04 -17.39
N LEU A 272 -16.72 0.14 -16.83
CA LEU A 272 -16.10 1.45 -16.62
C LEU A 272 -15.07 1.68 -17.73
N ASP A 273 -15.28 2.70 -18.56
CA ASP A 273 -14.28 3.19 -19.52
C ASP A 273 -13.30 4.11 -18.80
N VAL A 274 -12.01 3.84 -18.96
CA VAL A 274 -10.91 4.59 -18.37
C VAL A 274 -10.08 5.16 -19.49
N LEU A 275 -10.15 6.47 -19.68
CA LEU A 275 -9.39 7.20 -20.67
C LEU A 275 -8.37 8.11 -19.98
N ILE A 276 -7.12 8.11 -20.44
CA ILE A 276 -6.10 9.07 -20.02
C ILE A 276 -5.65 9.85 -21.24
N GLU A 277 -5.77 11.16 -21.15
CA GLU A 277 -5.36 12.10 -22.19
C GLU A 277 -4.17 12.95 -21.72
N ASP A 278 -3.22 13.18 -22.62
CA ASP A 278 -2.24 14.25 -22.47
C ASP A 278 -2.95 15.60 -22.57
N TYR A 279 -2.80 16.44 -21.56
CA TYR A 279 -3.58 17.68 -21.47
C TYR A 279 -3.25 18.68 -22.58
N GLU A 280 -1.97 18.78 -22.97
CA GLU A 280 -1.50 19.77 -23.94
C GLU A 280 -1.83 19.37 -25.38
N THR A 281 -1.56 18.12 -25.73
CA THR A 281 -1.74 17.62 -27.10
C THR A 281 -3.12 17.05 -27.38
N LYS A 282 -3.93 16.83 -26.33
CA LYS A 282 -5.23 16.14 -26.38
C LYS A 282 -5.16 14.73 -26.95
N ARG A 283 -3.97 14.14 -26.97
CA ARG A 283 -3.80 12.75 -27.42
C ARG A 283 -4.16 11.79 -26.33
N GLN A 284 -4.91 10.77 -26.71
CA GLN A 284 -5.14 9.62 -25.86
C GLN A 284 -3.83 8.86 -25.66
N VAL A 285 -3.40 8.69 -24.40
CA VAL A 285 -2.17 7.97 -24.01
C VAL A 285 -2.46 6.62 -23.38
N PHE A 286 -3.70 6.41 -22.95
CA PHE A 286 -4.19 5.16 -22.42
C PHE A 286 -5.71 5.07 -22.54
N GLN A 287 -6.23 3.88 -22.87
CA GLN A 287 -7.64 3.55 -22.74
C GLN A 287 -7.79 2.09 -22.37
N ASP A 288 -8.73 1.81 -21.48
CA ASP A 288 -9.10 0.44 -21.09
C ASP A 288 -10.55 0.40 -20.60
N LYS A 289 -11.21 -0.76 -20.81
CA LYS A 289 -12.56 -1.02 -20.33
C LYS A 289 -12.51 -2.06 -19.21
N LEU A 290 -12.93 -1.65 -18.04
CA LEU A 290 -12.95 -2.49 -16.84
C LEU A 290 -14.36 -3.02 -16.63
N SER A 291 -14.51 -4.32 -16.39
CA SER A 291 -15.81 -4.94 -16.10
C SER A 291 -15.91 -5.39 -14.65
N GLY A 292 -17.08 -5.19 -14.06
CA GLY A 292 -17.41 -5.66 -12.72
C GLY A 292 -18.77 -6.31 -12.69
N GLN A 293 -18.93 -7.38 -11.90
CA GLN A 293 -20.19 -8.07 -11.73
C GLN A 293 -20.37 -8.49 -10.29
N TYR A 294 -21.60 -8.47 -9.84
CA TYR A 294 -22.08 -9.02 -8.58
C TYR A 294 -23.30 -9.91 -8.83
N THR A 295 -23.32 -11.10 -8.25
CA THR A 295 -24.44 -12.04 -8.37
C THR A 295 -24.91 -12.42 -6.98
N TRP A 296 -26.20 -12.20 -6.72
CA TRP A 296 -26.88 -12.67 -5.53
C TRP A 296 -27.78 -13.83 -5.89
N THR A 297 -27.80 -14.90 -5.07
CA THR A 297 -28.62 -16.09 -5.30
C THR A 297 -29.38 -16.46 -4.04
N CYS A 298 -30.61 -16.96 -4.23
CA CYS A 298 -31.45 -17.55 -3.18
C CYS A 298 -32.14 -18.80 -3.74
N GLU A 299 -32.12 -19.86 -2.97
CA GLU A 299 -32.79 -21.13 -3.33
C GLU A 299 -33.79 -21.49 -2.26
N TRP A 300 -34.95 -22.00 -2.69
CA TRP A 300 -35.97 -22.51 -1.82
C TRP A 300 -36.74 -23.65 -2.48
N GLY A 301 -37.51 -24.39 -1.70
CA GLY A 301 -38.33 -25.48 -2.20
C GLY A 301 -39.76 -25.36 -1.78
N SER A 302 -40.67 -25.99 -2.56
CA SER A 302 -42.03 -26.26 -2.16
C SER A 302 -42.41 -27.67 -2.59
N PHE A 303 -43.41 -28.25 -1.93
CA PHE A 303 -43.89 -29.57 -2.32
C PHE A 303 -45.39 -29.67 -2.16
N SER A 304 -45.98 -30.64 -2.89
CA SER A 304 -47.36 -31.03 -2.80
C SER A 304 -47.43 -32.55 -2.77
N GLY A 305 -48.16 -33.14 -1.83
CA GLY A 305 -48.24 -34.57 -1.60
C GLY A 305 -47.66 -35.01 -0.25
N ASP A 306 -47.13 -36.23 -0.17
CA ASP A 306 -46.67 -36.78 1.10
C ASP A 306 -45.21 -36.39 1.39
N GLU A 307 -44.98 -35.62 2.46
CA GLU A 307 -43.66 -35.18 2.89
C GLU A 307 -42.65 -36.33 3.09
N ARG A 308 -43.14 -37.55 3.42
CA ARG A 308 -42.28 -38.72 3.64
C ARG A 308 -41.63 -39.22 2.37
N ALA A 309 -42.12 -38.83 1.18
CA ALA A 309 -41.47 -39.10 -0.11
C ALA A 309 -40.19 -38.30 -0.30
N LEU A 310 -40.04 -37.13 0.33
CA LEU A 310 -38.92 -36.23 0.17
C LEU A 310 -37.65 -36.77 0.83
N SER A 311 -36.51 -36.53 0.18
CA SER A 311 -35.17 -36.72 0.77
C SER A 311 -34.92 -35.72 1.90
N PRO A 312 -33.94 -35.97 2.80
CA PRO A 312 -33.55 -35.01 3.84
C PRO A 312 -33.17 -33.64 3.29
N ALA A 313 -32.48 -33.60 2.14
CA ALA A 313 -32.09 -32.37 1.47
C ALA A 313 -33.30 -31.59 0.96
N GLN A 314 -34.25 -32.26 0.30
CA GLN A 314 -35.51 -31.66 -0.18
C GLN A 314 -36.37 -31.13 0.97
N LYS A 315 -36.46 -31.86 2.10
CA LYS A 315 -37.15 -31.38 3.30
C LYS A 315 -36.51 -30.14 3.90
N LYS A 316 -35.16 -30.07 3.92
CA LYS A 316 -34.44 -28.88 4.37
C LYS A 316 -34.73 -27.69 3.44
N MET A 317 -34.71 -27.91 2.14
CA MET A 317 -34.96 -26.87 1.12
C MET A 317 -36.41 -26.39 1.16
N ALA A 318 -37.38 -27.30 1.39
CA ALA A 318 -38.81 -26.96 1.52
C ALA A 318 -39.14 -26.10 2.77
N LYS A 319 -38.23 -26.02 3.74
CA LYS A 319 -38.32 -25.10 4.89
C LYS A 319 -37.75 -23.73 4.62
N GLN A 320 -36.97 -23.57 3.54
CA GLN A 320 -36.44 -22.28 3.14
C GLN A 320 -37.49 -21.46 2.41
N GLN A 321 -37.43 -20.14 2.58
CA GLN A 321 -38.34 -19.22 1.92
C GLN A 321 -37.56 -18.34 0.94
N GLU A 322 -38.27 -17.80 -0.04
CA GLU A 322 -37.69 -16.78 -0.94
C GLU A 322 -37.28 -15.57 -0.11
N LEU A 323 -35.99 -15.20 -0.24
CA LEU A 323 -35.46 -14.01 0.40
C LEU A 323 -35.53 -12.81 -0.55
N THR A 324 -35.70 -11.64 0.04
CA THR A 324 -35.60 -10.38 -0.70
C THR A 324 -34.10 -10.07 -0.93
N PRO A 325 -33.71 -9.77 -2.16
CA PRO A 325 -32.32 -9.33 -2.44
C PRO A 325 -32.03 -7.99 -1.78
N MET A 326 -30.74 -7.66 -1.67
CA MET A 326 -30.33 -6.34 -1.18
C MET A 326 -30.84 -5.21 -2.09
N PRO A 327 -30.91 -3.96 -1.58
CA PRO A 327 -31.33 -2.81 -2.37
C PRO A 327 -30.44 -2.58 -3.59
N PRO A 328 -31.00 -2.05 -4.71
CA PRO A 328 -30.22 -1.79 -5.93
C PRO A 328 -28.98 -0.93 -5.71
N GLN A 329 -29.05 0.07 -4.81
CA GLN A 329 -27.91 0.91 -4.46
C GLN A 329 -26.76 0.11 -3.86
N GLN A 330 -27.06 -0.85 -3.00
CA GLN A 330 -26.06 -1.74 -2.42
C GLN A 330 -25.48 -2.70 -3.47
N MET A 331 -26.29 -3.18 -4.41
CA MET A 331 -25.80 -4.00 -5.52
C MET A 331 -24.87 -3.21 -6.44
N PHE A 332 -25.14 -1.90 -6.67
CA PHE A 332 -24.23 -1.03 -7.40
C PHE A 332 -22.87 -0.94 -6.70
N ILE A 333 -22.85 -0.74 -5.38
CA ILE A 333 -21.63 -0.74 -4.57
C ILE A 333 -20.89 -2.06 -4.71
N GLU A 334 -21.59 -3.20 -4.62
CA GLU A 334 -20.95 -4.51 -4.69
C GLU A 334 -20.27 -4.77 -6.05
N PHE A 335 -20.92 -4.49 -7.17
CA PHE A 335 -20.27 -4.69 -8.48
C PHE A 335 -19.18 -3.66 -8.78
N SER A 336 -19.22 -2.49 -8.14
CA SER A 336 -18.16 -1.47 -8.33
C SER A 336 -16.85 -1.81 -7.60
N LYS A 337 -16.86 -2.70 -6.61
CA LYS A 337 -15.63 -3.14 -5.90
C LYS A 337 -14.58 -3.73 -6.85
N PRO A 338 -14.89 -4.76 -7.69
CA PRO A 338 -13.91 -5.29 -8.64
C PRO A 338 -13.46 -4.25 -9.69
N LEU A 339 -14.29 -3.26 -10.04
CA LEU A 339 -13.89 -2.15 -10.90
C LEU A 339 -12.83 -1.28 -10.23
N TYR A 340 -13.04 -0.93 -8.96
CA TYR A 340 -12.08 -0.18 -8.16
C TYR A 340 -10.72 -0.90 -8.06
N ASP A 341 -10.73 -2.22 -7.80
CA ASP A 341 -9.50 -3.01 -7.68
C ASP A 341 -8.73 -3.09 -9.00
N GLN A 342 -9.43 -3.19 -10.12
CA GLN A 342 -8.83 -3.16 -11.45
C GLN A 342 -8.26 -1.79 -11.78
N LEU A 343 -9.04 -0.72 -11.56
CA LEU A 343 -8.64 0.66 -11.80
C LEU A 343 -7.38 1.03 -11.04
N THR A 344 -7.35 0.77 -9.74
CA THR A 344 -6.21 1.12 -8.88
C THR A 344 -4.94 0.39 -9.29
N ARG A 345 -5.02 -0.89 -9.69
CA ARG A 345 -3.88 -1.64 -10.23
C ARG A 345 -3.38 -1.07 -11.56
N LYS A 346 -4.30 -0.73 -12.47
CA LYS A 346 -3.95 -0.14 -13.77
C LYS A 346 -3.28 1.21 -13.62
N LEU A 347 -3.82 2.09 -12.78
CA LEU A 347 -3.24 3.41 -12.51
C LEU A 347 -1.85 3.30 -11.87
N ARG A 348 -1.66 2.39 -10.90
CA ARG A 348 -0.32 2.12 -10.34
C ARG A 348 0.69 1.74 -11.41
N SER A 349 0.35 0.76 -12.24
CA SER A 349 1.24 0.30 -13.30
C SER A 349 1.52 1.40 -14.32
N PHE A 350 0.51 2.18 -14.71
CA PHE A 350 0.65 3.24 -15.69
C PHE A 350 1.55 4.39 -15.19
N TYR A 351 1.33 4.85 -13.95
CA TYR A 351 2.07 6.00 -13.39
C TYR A 351 3.39 5.64 -12.70
N GLN A 352 3.76 4.37 -12.64
CA GLN A 352 5.06 3.95 -12.10
C GLN A 352 6.24 4.48 -12.92
N LYS A 353 6.05 4.72 -14.21
CA LYS A 353 7.08 5.17 -15.15
C LYS A 353 7.30 6.68 -15.18
N TYR A 354 6.36 7.44 -14.60
CA TYR A 354 6.41 8.89 -14.52
C TYR A 354 7.00 9.30 -13.18
#